data_9390919ce128a6e745e498cf600841d7
#
_entry.id   9390919ce128a6e745e498cf600841d7
#
_cell.length_a   1.000
_cell.length_b   1.000
_cell.length_c   1.000
_cell.angle_alpha   90.00
_cell.angle_beta   90.00
_cell.angle_gamma   90.00
#
_symmetry.space_group_name_H-M   'P 1'
#
loop_
_entity.id
_entity.type
_entity.pdbx_description
1 polymer ?
#
loop_
_entity_poly.entity_id
_entity_poly.type
_entity_poly.pdbx_seq_one_letter_code
_entity_poly.pdbx_strand_id
1 'polypeptide(L)'
;FDLFNRVANEAVEELVIREINDPNDRSDKNNDGINLNAKVYVEKEKKTSLKKDFVITFVENLEALAKLNLKPNEFRIIVEIVKVMEYGNLINLSQSTIAKNLNLAKSNVSYYFKNLKKKNILVEKDGHVFMNSNIFSKGLAHRLDEEKRKNLRSAQVEDENFKNTF
;
A
#
# COMPACT_ATOMS: atom_id res chain seq x y z
N PHE A 1 -13.62 -18.64 23.34
CA PHE A 1 -12.65 -19.75 23.55
C PHE A 1 -13.10 -21.03 22.83
N ASP A 2 -14.39 -21.26 22.70
CA ASP A 2 -14.95 -22.52 22.16
C ASP A 2 -14.77 -22.67 20.63
N LEU A 3 -14.94 -21.58 19.86
CA LEU A 3 -14.80 -21.61 18.42
C LEU A 3 -13.36 -21.88 17.95
N PHE A 4 -12.39 -21.37 18.69
CA PHE A 4 -10.96 -21.51 18.37
C PHE A 4 -10.49 -22.96 18.59
N ASN A 5 -10.91 -23.57 19.69
CA ASN A 5 -10.59 -24.98 19.98
C ASN A 5 -11.24 -25.94 18.96
N ARG A 6 -12.44 -25.60 18.44
CA ARG A 6 -13.11 -26.39 17.41
C ARG A 6 -12.37 -26.35 16.08
N VAL A 7 -11.96 -25.15 15.61
CA VAL A 7 -11.20 -24.99 14.35
C VAL A 7 -9.83 -25.65 14.43
N ALA A 8 -9.15 -25.55 15.58
CA ALA A 8 -7.85 -26.21 15.78
C ALA A 8 -7.98 -27.75 15.79
N ASN A 9 -9.02 -28.30 16.39
CA ASN A 9 -9.27 -29.73 16.39
C ASN A 9 -9.65 -30.26 15.01
N GLU A 10 -10.50 -29.54 14.25
CA GLU A 10 -10.85 -29.88 12.88
C GLU A 10 -9.61 -29.91 11.96
N ALA A 11 -8.69 -28.95 12.09
CA ALA A 11 -7.46 -28.91 11.30
C ALA A 11 -6.49 -30.05 11.65
N VAL A 12 -6.40 -30.44 12.92
CA VAL A 12 -5.57 -31.58 13.37
C VAL A 12 -6.17 -32.91 12.88
N GLU A 13 -7.49 -33.05 12.96
CA GLU A 13 -8.18 -34.25 12.45
C GLU A 13 -7.99 -34.41 10.94
N GLU A 14 -8.06 -33.33 10.18
CA GLU A 14 -7.84 -33.34 8.72
C GLU A 14 -6.40 -33.73 8.35
N LEU A 15 -5.39 -33.28 9.11
CA LEU A 15 -4.00 -33.65 8.94
C LEU A 15 -3.75 -35.14 9.24
N VAL A 16 -4.32 -35.64 10.33
CA VAL A 16 -4.21 -37.06 10.74
C VAL A 16 -4.86 -37.95 9.67
N ILE A 17 -6.02 -37.59 9.14
CA ILE A 17 -6.70 -38.39 8.09
C ILE A 17 -5.88 -38.40 6.79
N ARG A 18 -5.17 -37.34 6.43
CA ARG A 18 -4.30 -37.32 5.25
C ARG A 18 -3.08 -38.22 5.39
N GLU A 19 -2.43 -38.26 6.55
CA GLU A 19 -1.29 -39.16 6.79
C GLU A 19 -1.70 -40.65 6.82
N ILE A 20 -2.86 -40.96 7.36
CA ILE A 20 -3.39 -42.35 7.41
C ILE A 20 -3.79 -42.87 6.03
N ASN A 21 -4.18 -42.00 5.12
CA ASN A 21 -4.68 -42.36 3.77
C ASN A 21 -3.62 -42.22 2.66
N ASP A 22 -2.33 -42.01 2.95
CA ASP A 22 -1.29 -41.99 1.93
C ASP A 22 -1.06 -43.40 1.36
N PRO A 23 -1.41 -43.66 0.07
CA PRO A 23 -1.27 -44.99 -0.54
C PRO A 23 0.19 -45.42 -0.76
N ASN A 24 1.16 -44.56 -0.50
CA ASN A 24 2.59 -44.86 -0.66
C ASN A 24 3.28 -45.28 0.64
N ASP A 25 2.61 -45.23 1.79
CA ASP A 25 3.13 -45.70 3.04
C ASP A 25 3.08 -47.23 3.11
N ARG A 26 4.21 -47.88 2.73
CA ARG A 26 4.45 -49.33 2.85
C ARG A 26 5.13 -49.67 4.17
N SER A 27 4.77 -49.05 5.26
CA SER A 27 5.30 -49.44 6.54
C SER A 27 4.53 -50.62 7.12
N ASP A 28 5.29 -51.61 7.57
CA ASP A 28 4.91 -52.92 8.03
C ASP A 28 3.72 -52.93 9.03
N LYS A 29 2.83 -53.91 8.82
CA LYS A 29 1.72 -54.26 9.70
C LYS A 29 2.24 -54.88 11.02
N ASN A 30 2.84 -54.10 11.87
CA ASN A 30 2.99 -54.42 13.28
C ASN A 30 2.23 -53.38 14.09
N ASN A 31 1.22 -53.85 14.79
CA ASN A 31 0.19 -53.15 15.52
C ASN A 31 0.73 -52.51 16.82
N ASP A 32 1.69 -51.60 16.67
CA ASP A 32 2.10 -50.71 17.77
C ASP A 32 1.47 -49.34 17.51
N GLY A 33 0.60 -48.93 18.41
CA GLY A 33 -0.15 -47.68 18.32
C GLY A 33 0.76 -46.51 18.03
N ILE A 34 0.48 -45.82 16.94
CA ILE A 34 1.19 -44.60 16.54
C ILE A 34 0.93 -43.50 17.57
N ASN A 35 1.92 -43.25 18.44
CA ASN A 35 1.89 -42.11 19.35
C ASN A 35 2.24 -40.83 18.61
N LEU A 36 1.24 -40.20 17.99
CA LEU A 36 1.40 -38.88 17.38
C LEU A 36 1.43 -37.78 18.44
N ASN A 37 2.61 -37.30 18.77
CA ASN A 37 2.77 -36.10 19.60
C ASN A 37 2.83 -34.87 18.72
N ALA A 38 1.68 -34.31 18.33
CA ALA A 38 1.60 -33.06 17.63
C ALA A 38 1.67 -31.87 18.60
N LYS A 39 2.68 -31.03 18.49
CA LYS A 39 2.73 -29.73 19.18
C LYS A 39 2.27 -28.63 18.21
N VAL A 40 1.06 -28.12 18.44
CA VAL A 40 0.54 -26.96 17.67
C VAL A 40 0.99 -25.68 18.36
N TYR A 41 1.84 -24.90 17.69
CA TYR A 41 2.22 -23.56 18.13
C TYR A 41 1.28 -22.54 17.46
N VAL A 42 0.43 -21.89 18.24
CA VAL A 42 -0.42 -20.80 17.75
C VAL A 42 0.22 -19.49 18.14
N GLU A 43 0.92 -18.84 17.19
CA GLU A 43 1.40 -17.47 17.36
C GLU A 43 0.29 -16.48 17.03
N LYS A 44 -0.12 -15.70 18.01
CA LYS A 44 -1.02 -14.58 17.80
C LYS A 44 -0.20 -13.39 17.29
N GLU A 45 -0.21 -13.15 15.98
CA GLU A 45 0.39 -11.93 15.43
C GLU A 45 -0.23 -10.70 16.11
N LYS A 46 0.59 -9.95 16.83
CA LYS A 46 0.22 -8.61 17.30
C LYS A 46 0.26 -7.68 16.10
N LYS A 47 -0.86 -7.52 15.42
CA LYS A 47 -1.02 -6.50 14.37
C LYS A 47 -0.94 -5.12 15.01
N THR A 48 0.23 -4.49 14.96
CA THR A 48 0.39 -3.07 15.27
C THR A 48 -0.20 -2.26 14.12
N SER A 49 -1.34 -1.62 14.33
CA SER A 49 -1.92 -0.68 13.35
C SER A 49 -1.47 0.74 13.69
N LEU A 50 -1.04 1.49 12.68
CA LEU A 50 -0.82 2.93 12.82
C LEU A 50 -2.18 3.61 13.03
N LYS A 51 -2.29 4.43 14.09
CA LYS A 51 -3.55 5.11 14.44
C LYS A 51 -3.85 6.33 13.57
N LYS A 52 -2.85 6.81 12.81
CA LYS A 52 -2.97 8.00 11.94
C LYS A 52 -2.71 7.62 10.50
N ASP A 53 -3.28 8.40 9.58
CA ASP A 53 -2.98 8.29 8.17
C ASP A 53 -1.49 8.50 7.92
N PHE A 54 -0.93 7.70 7.03
CA PHE A 54 0.47 7.79 6.63
C PHE A 54 0.61 7.55 5.12
N VAL A 55 1.71 8.02 4.60
CA VAL A 55 2.16 7.74 3.23
C VAL A 55 3.56 7.13 3.27
N ILE A 56 3.85 6.32 2.29
CA ILE A 56 5.17 5.74 2.08
C ILE A 56 5.94 6.71 1.20
N THR A 57 7.19 6.97 1.53
CA THR A 57 8.11 7.72 0.68
C THR A 57 9.43 6.96 0.55
N PHE A 58 10.06 7.09 -0.60
CA PHE A 58 11.36 6.47 -0.89
C PHE A 58 12.45 7.52 -0.75
N VAL A 59 13.49 7.21 0.01
CA VAL A 59 14.51 8.17 0.42
C VAL A 59 15.19 8.83 -0.78
N GLU A 60 15.57 8.06 -1.79
CA GLU A 60 16.23 8.59 -3.00
C GLU A 60 15.35 9.60 -3.74
N ASN A 61 14.06 9.29 -3.91
CA ASN A 61 13.11 10.17 -4.58
C ASN A 61 12.74 11.38 -3.71
N LEU A 62 12.77 11.24 -2.38
CA LEU A 62 12.61 12.37 -1.47
C LEU A 62 13.81 13.34 -1.54
N GLU A 63 15.04 12.83 -1.65
CA GLU A 63 16.23 13.64 -1.90
C GLU A 63 16.17 14.36 -3.24
N ALA A 64 15.71 13.67 -4.29
CA ALA A 64 15.50 14.27 -5.61
C ALA A 64 14.46 15.41 -5.53
N LEU A 65 13.34 15.18 -4.84
CA LEU A 65 12.31 16.20 -4.60
C LEU A 65 12.90 17.44 -3.89
N ALA A 66 13.76 17.25 -2.89
CA ALA A 66 14.41 18.34 -2.16
C ALA A 66 15.33 19.19 -3.07
N LYS A 67 15.96 18.58 -4.08
CA LYS A 67 16.83 19.26 -5.04
C LYS A 67 16.08 20.08 -6.09
N LEU A 68 14.76 19.89 -6.27
CA LEU A 68 13.97 20.57 -7.31
C LEU A 68 13.67 22.06 -7.03
N ASN A 69 14.22 22.65 -5.99
CA ASN A 69 14.02 24.07 -5.64
C ASN A 69 12.53 24.48 -5.67
N LEU A 70 11.71 23.76 -4.90
CA LEU A 70 10.28 24.02 -4.82
C LEU A 70 10.01 25.39 -4.16
N LYS A 71 9.09 26.15 -4.74
CA LYS A 71 8.58 27.36 -4.09
C LYS A 71 7.79 26.97 -2.83
N PRO A 72 7.79 27.82 -1.77
CA PRO A 72 7.05 27.51 -0.54
C PRO A 72 5.58 27.11 -0.76
N ASN A 73 4.89 27.79 -1.69
CA ASN A 73 3.49 27.46 -1.99
C ASN A 73 3.34 26.16 -2.82
N GLU A 74 4.32 25.78 -3.65
CA GLU A 74 4.34 24.46 -4.31
C GLU A 74 4.41 23.35 -3.24
N PHE A 75 5.29 23.51 -2.26
CA PHE A 75 5.41 22.55 -1.16
C PHE A 75 4.12 22.47 -0.31
N ARG A 76 3.51 23.62 0.02
CA ARG A 76 2.22 23.64 0.74
C ARG A 76 1.12 22.90 -0.02
N ILE A 77 1.08 23.03 -1.35
CA ILE A 77 0.13 22.31 -2.21
C ILE A 77 0.43 20.81 -2.19
N ILE A 78 1.69 20.38 -2.27
CA ILE A 78 2.07 18.97 -2.16
C ILE A 78 1.57 18.40 -0.82
N VAL A 79 1.83 19.05 0.29
CA VAL A 79 1.39 18.61 1.62
C VAL A 79 -0.13 18.49 1.70
N GLU A 80 -0.87 19.49 1.16
CA GLU A 80 -2.34 19.44 1.14
C GLU A 80 -2.85 18.28 0.29
N ILE A 81 -2.23 18.02 -0.87
CA ILE A 81 -2.58 16.89 -1.72
C ILE A 81 -2.31 15.56 -1.01
N VAL A 82 -1.12 15.39 -0.42
CA VAL A 82 -0.76 14.16 0.32
C VAL A 82 -1.76 13.86 1.44
N LYS A 83 -2.24 14.88 2.12
CA LYS A 83 -3.25 14.76 3.18
C LYS A 83 -4.58 14.22 2.65
N VAL A 84 -5.02 14.68 1.48
CA VAL A 84 -6.39 14.42 0.95
C VAL A 84 -6.45 13.39 -0.17
N MET A 85 -5.33 13.01 -0.78
CA MET A 85 -5.32 12.01 -1.86
C MET A 85 -5.87 10.68 -1.38
N GLU A 86 -6.50 9.95 -2.28
CA GLU A 86 -7.06 8.63 -2.01
C GLU A 86 -5.98 7.54 -2.04
N TYR A 87 -6.33 6.36 -1.53
CA TYR A 87 -5.52 5.16 -1.73
C TYR A 87 -5.40 4.88 -3.24
N GLY A 88 -4.16 4.66 -3.70
CA GLY A 88 -3.84 4.60 -5.13
C GLY A 88 -3.47 5.96 -5.73
N ASN A 89 -3.25 6.98 -4.90
CA ASN A 89 -2.71 8.29 -5.26
C ASN A 89 -3.62 9.21 -6.12
N LEU A 90 -4.89 8.85 -6.31
CA LEU A 90 -5.84 9.68 -7.04
C LEU A 90 -6.15 10.97 -6.26
N ILE A 91 -6.16 12.10 -6.97
CA ILE A 91 -6.50 13.41 -6.42
C ILE A 91 -7.89 13.80 -6.87
N ASN A 92 -8.88 13.60 -6.00
CA ASN A 92 -10.29 13.95 -6.25
C ASN A 92 -10.64 15.37 -5.80
N LEU A 93 -9.67 16.15 -5.32
CA LEU A 93 -9.92 17.49 -4.82
C LEU A 93 -9.76 18.54 -5.93
N SER A 94 -10.73 19.45 -6.05
CA SER A 94 -10.64 20.52 -7.02
C SER A 94 -9.58 21.56 -6.62
N GLN A 95 -8.95 22.18 -7.62
CA GLN A 95 -8.01 23.29 -7.37
C GLN A 95 -8.63 24.45 -6.60
N SER A 96 -9.94 24.67 -6.76
CA SER A 96 -10.69 25.69 -6.01
C SER A 96 -10.77 25.37 -4.52
N THR A 97 -10.95 24.10 -4.18
CA THR A 97 -10.97 23.65 -2.77
C THR A 97 -9.56 23.78 -2.15
N ILE A 98 -8.52 23.38 -2.89
CA ILE A 98 -7.14 23.55 -2.43
C ILE A 98 -6.82 25.05 -2.21
N ALA A 99 -7.25 25.90 -3.14
CA ALA A 99 -7.07 27.35 -3.02
C ALA A 99 -7.71 27.90 -1.75
N LYS A 100 -8.94 27.47 -1.46
CA LYS A 100 -9.67 27.85 -0.24
C LYS A 100 -8.94 27.35 1.03
N ASN A 101 -8.55 26.07 1.06
CA ASN A 101 -7.86 25.47 2.21
C ASN A 101 -6.52 26.14 2.54
N LEU A 102 -5.78 26.56 1.52
CA LEU A 102 -4.48 27.18 1.66
C LEU A 102 -4.52 28.71 1.72
N ASN A 103 -5.72 29.33 1.60
CA ASN A 103 -5.90 30.77 1.47
C ASN A 103 -5.05 31.39 0.34
N LEU A 104 -5.12 30.77 -0.85
CA LEU A 104 -4.42 31.19 -2.04
C LEU A 104 -5.43 31.59 -3.15
N ALA A 105 -5.04 32.49 -4.06
CA ALA A 105 -5.83 32.75 -5.26
C ALA A 105 -5.87 31.50 -6.15
N LYS A 106 -7.03 31.21 -6.75
CA LYS A 106 -7.22 30.05 -7.65
C LYS A 106 -6.24 30.06 -8.81
N SER A 107 -5.95 31.25 -9.37
CA SER A 107 -4.96 31.44 -10.43
C SER A 107 -3.55 30.99 -10.04
N ASN A 108 -3.16 31.29 -8.80
CA ASN A 108 -1.87 30.86 -8.25
C ASN A 108 -1.82 29.34 -8.08
N VAL A 109 -2.89 28.72 -7.58
CA VAL A 109 -2.96 27.25 -7.46
C VAL A 109 -2.86 26.60 -8.83
N SER A 110 -3.59 27.12 -9.83
CA SER A 110 -3.51 26.61 -11.21
C SER A 110 -2.10 26.72 -11.79
N TYR A 111 -1.41 27.83 -11.56
CA TYR A 111 -0.02 28.03 -11.96
C TYR A 111 0.92 27.01 -11.28
N TYR A 112 0.77 26.81 -9.96
CA TYR A 112 1.58 25.83 -9.22
C TYR A 112 1.28 24.39 -9.67
N PHE A 113 0.03 24.03 -9.92
CA PHE A 113 -0.31 22.72 -10.47
C PHE A 113 0.36 22.45 -11.80
N LYS A 114 0.38 23.45 -12.70
CA LYS A 114 1.09 23.35 -13.98
C LYS A 114 2.59 23.11 -13.78
N ASN A 115 3.21 23.80 -12.82
CA ASN A 115 4.61 23.62 -12.49
C ASN A 115 4.90 22.25 -11.89
N LEU A 116 4.05 21.78 -10.95
CA LEU A 116 4.19 20.47 -10.34
C LEU A 116 4.04 19.33 -11.36
N LYS A 117 3.16 19.48 -12.35
CA LYS A 117 3.05 18.55 -13.48
C LYS A 117 4.31 18.56 -14.36
N LYS A 118 4.87 19.73 -14.67
CA LYS A 118 6.13 19.83 -15.42
C LYS A 118 7.33 19.19 -14.72
N LYS A 119 7.30 19.14 -13.39
CA LYS A 119 8.32 18.50 -12.55
C LYS A 119 8.02 17.02 -12.27
N ASN A 120 7.02 16.42 -12.93
CA ASN A 120 6.56 15.05 -12.70
C ASN A 120 6.21 14.71 -11.23
N ILE A 121 5.92 15.72 -10.43
CA ILE A 121 5.42 15.55 -9.05
C ILE A 121 3.93 15.20 -9.08
N LEU A 122 3.18 15.84 -9.98
CA LEU A 122 1.81 15.49 -10.33
C LEU A 122 1.78 14.86 -11.71
N VAL A 123 1.03 13.79 -11.85
CA VAL A 123 0.84 13.05 -13.10
C VAL A 123 -0.59 13.20 -13.56
N GLU A 124 -0.79 13.52 -14.85
CA GLU A 124 -2.12 13.55 -15.47
C GLU A 124 -2.23 12.40 -16.45
N LYS A 125 -3.25 11.56 -16.25
CA LYS A 125 -3.51 10.43 -17.13
C LYS A 125 -5.01 10.16 -17.19
N ASP A 126 -5.53 9.96 -18.40
CA ASP A 126 -6.94 9.66 -18.67
C ASP A 126 -7.91 10.68 -18.02
N GLY A 127 -7.55 11.97 -18.01
CA GLY A 127 -8.36 13.04 -17.41
C GLY A 127 -8.31 13.12 -15.88
N HIS A 128 -7.54 12.27 -15.24
CA HIS A 128 -7.34 12.24 -13.79
C HIS A 128 -5.96 12.77 -13.40
N VAL A 129 -5.86 13.36 -12.21
CA VAL A 129 -4.58 13.83 -11.66
C VAL A 129 -4.19 12.94 -10.48
N PHE A 130 -2.94 12.54 -10.44
CA PHE A 130 -2.35 11.69 -9.42
C PHE A 130 -1.12 12.35 -8.80
N MET A 131 -0.82 12.01 -7.56
CA MET A 131 0.51 12.22 -6.98
C MET A 131 1.46 11.15 -7.51
N ASN A 132 2.65 11.51 -7.98
CA ASN A 132 3.64 10.52 -8.46
C ASN A 132 3.95 9.50 -7.37
N SER A 133 3.62 8.23 -7.64
CA SER A 133 3.74 7.13 -6.67
C SER A 133 5.19 6.76 -6.36
N ASN A 134 6.14 7.14 -7.20
CA ASN A 134 7.57 6.99 -6.90
C ASN A 134 8.03 7.94 -5.79
N ILE A 135 7.35 9.07 -5.57
CA ILE A 135 7.67 10.04 -4.51
C ILE A 135 6.90 9.71 -3.23
N PHE A 136 5.58 9.68 -3.34
CA PHE A 136 4.67 9.38 -2.24
C PHE A 136 3.66 8.32 -2.65
N SER A 137 3.50 7.27 -1.86
CA SER A 137 2.52 6.22 -2.11
C SER A 137 1.53 6.12 -0.95
N LYS A 138 0.23 6.27 -1.23
CA LYS A 138 -0.84 6.02 -0.27
C LYS A 138 -1.41 4.62 -0.49
N GLY A 139 -0.84 3.68 0.24
CA GLY A 139 -1.17 2.25 0.21
C GLY A 139 -0.06 1.39 -0.41
N LEU A 140 -0.07 0.13 -0.01
CA LEU A 140 0.81 -0.91 -0.55
C LEU A 140 0.08 -1.66 -1.65
N ALA A 141 0.69 -1.82 -2.82
CA ALA A 141 0.05 -2.40 -4.01
C ALA A 141 -0.63 -3.75 -3.73
N HIS A 142 -0.02 -4.62 -2.92
CA HIS A 142 -0.57 -5.94 -2.57
C HIS A 142 -1.79 -5.88 -1.61
N ARG A 143 -2.05 -4.73 -0.95
CA ARG A 143 -3.17 -4.51 -0.04
C ARG A 143 -4.31 -3.70 -0.65
N LEU A 144 -4.12 -3.18 -1.87
CA LEU A 144 -5.11 -2.40 -2.59
C LEU A 144 -6.02 -3.30 -3.42
N ASP A 145 -7.28 -2.90 -3.59
CA ASP A 145 -8.17 -3.47 -4.59
C ASP A 145 -7.64 -3.20 -6.01
N GLU A 146 -8.25 -3.82 -7.01
CA GLU A 146 -7.78 -3.77 -8.40
C GLU A 146 -7.80 -2.34 -8.96
N GLU A 147 -8.85 -1.58 -8.68
CA GLU A 147 -9.00 -0.20 -9.15
C GLU A 147 -7.91 0.71 -8.57
N LYS A 148 -7.72 0.69 -7.26
CA LYS A 148 -6.68 1.48 -6.58
C LYS A 148 -5.28 1.05 -6.97
N ARG A 149 -5.06 -0.23 -7.24
CA ARG A 149 -3.80 -0.74 -7.77
C ARG A 149 -3.52 -0.23 -9.17
N LYS A 150 -4.55 -0.18 -10.04
CA LYS A 150 -4.46 0.43 -11.37
C LYS A 150 -4.13 1.93 -11.27
N ASN A 151 -4.78 2.64 -10.36
CA ASN A 151 -4.52 4.05 -10.09
C ASN A 151 -3.07 4.27 -9.65
N LEU A 152 -2.56 3.46 -8.72
CA LEU A 152 -1.18 3.56 -8.25
C LEU A 152 -0.15 3.35 -9.37
N ARG A 153 -0.40 2.40 -10.29
CA ARG A 153 0.42 2.20 -11.49
C ARG A 153 0.30 3.37 -12.48
N SER A 154 -0.89 3.95 -12.62
CA SER A 154 -1.10 5.13 -13.47
C SER A 154 -0.40 6.38 -12.92
N ALA A 155 -0.23 6.44 -11.61
CA ALA A 155 0.50 7.49 -10.91
C ALA A 155 2.03 7.36 -10.97
N GLN A 156 2.54 6.24 -11.51
CA GLN A 156 3.97 5.97 -11.57
C GLN A 156 4.59 6.62 -12.81
N VAL A 157 5.49 7.56 -12.60
CA VAL A 157 6.29 8.18 -13.64
C VAL A 157 7.75 8.18 -13.22
N GLU A 158 8.58 7.54 -14.04
CA GLU A 158 10.02 7.56 -13.93
C GLU A 158 10.59 8.65 -14.88
N ASP A 159 11.55 9.40 -14.39
CA ASP A 159 12.31 10.39 -15.18
C ASP A 159 13.75 10.48 -14.67
N GLU A 160 14.47 11.52 -15.08
CA GLU A 160 15.85 11.77 -14.63
C GLU A 160 15.96 11.99 -13.09
N ASN A 161 14.89 12.49 -12.46
CA ASN A 161 14.86 12.82 -11.04
C ASN A 161 14.26 11.69 -10.21
N PHE A 162 13.17 11.07 -10.67
CA PHE A 162 12.41 10.10 -9.89
C PHE A 162 12.56 8.70 -10.46
N LYS A 163 13.15 7.80 -9.67
CA LYS A 163 13.37 6.42 -10.04
C LYS A 163 12.17 5.55 -9.70
N ASN A 164 11.99 4.52 -10.50
CA ASN A 164 10.96 3.51 -10.27
C ASN A 164 11.23 2.78 -8.93
N THR A 165 10.19 2.63 -8.12
CA THR A 165 10.27 2.09 -6.76
C THR A 165 9.39 0.85 -6.55
N PHE A 166 8.65 0.41 -7.58
CA PHE A 166 7.77 -0.77 -7.53
C PHE A 166 8.08 -1.76 -8.66
#